data_060deae9d1edae475cd438620fdf29a1
#
_entry.id   060deae9d1edae475cd438620fdf29a1
#
_cell.length_a   1.000
_cell.length_b   1.000
_cell.length_c   1.000
_cell.angle_alpha   90.00
_cell.angle_beta   90.00
_cell.angle_gamma   90.00
#
_symmetry.space_group_name_H-M   'P 1'
#
loop_
_entity.id
_entity.type
_entity.pdbx_description
1 polymer ?
#
loop_
_entity_poly.entity_id
_entity_poly.type
_entity_poly.pdbx_seq_one_letter_code
_entity_poly.pdbx_strand_id
1 'polypeptide(L)'
;MNRGNVYSVSSVNQYIKNMFSKEYALSVVFVKGEISNCKYHSSGHIYFSLKDDRSQLTCVMFRGDRGGLDFRMENGQEVVVGGSISVYERDGKYQLYAKKIVPVGDGHLQEPVSYTHLTLPTT
;
A
#
# COMPACT_ATOMS: atom_id res chain seq x y z
N MET A 1 -13.02 -5.93 -31.05
CA MET A 1 -13.14 -6.38 -30.33
C MET A 1 -13.19 -7.43 -30.47
N ASN A 2 -13.07 -7.84 -30.21
CA ASN A 2 -13.09 -8.86 -30.35
C ASN A 2 -13.97 -9.53 -29.92
N ARG A 3 -14.65 -10.15 -30.38
CA ARG A 3 -15.44 -10.79 -29.93
C ARG A 3 -15.02 -11.78 -29.27
N GLY A 4 -15.28 -12.35 -28.52
CA GLY A 4 -14.73 -13.35 -27.72
C GLY A 4 -13.96 -12.82 -26.58
N ASN A 5 -13.47 -11.65 -26.69
CA ASN A 5 -12.76 -11.04 -25.60
C ASN A 5 -11.85 -11.98 -24.84
N VAL A 6 -11.04 -12.74 -25.56
CA VAL A 6 -10.12 -13.66 -24.92
C VAL A 6 -8.79 -12.97 -24.73
N TYR A 7 -8.32 -12.95 -23.48
CA TYR A 7 -7.10 -12.27 -23.11
C TYR A 7 -6.17 -13.20 -22.36
N SER A 8 -4.89 -12.94 -22.43
CA SER A 8 -3.95 -13.67 -21.60
C SER A 8 -4.05 -13.15 -20.17
N VAL A 9 -3.57 -13.94 -19.23
CA VAL A 9 -3.52 -13.51 -17.83
C VAL A 9 -2.71 -12.23 -17.68
N SER A 10 -1.55 -12.19 -18.32
CA SER A 10 -0.72 -10.99 -18.19
C SER A 10 -1.37 -9.77 -18.81
N SER A 11 -2.16 -9.95 -19.88
CA SER A 11 -2.88 -8.80 -20.45
C SER A 11 -3.90 -8.25 -19.48
N VAL A 12 -4.61 -9.13 -18.78
CA VAL A 12 -5.59 -8.67 -17.82
C VAL A 12 -4.90 -7.93 -16.66
N ASN A 13 -3.84 -8.52 -16.13
CA ASN A 13 -3.15 -7.88 -15.01
C ASN A 13 -2.53 -6.54 -15.41
N GLN A 14 -2.00 -6.47 -16.62
CA GLN A 14 -1.43 -5.23 -17.10
C GLN A 14 -2.50 -4.17 -17.27
N TYR A 15 -3.65 -4.57 -17.78
CA TYR A 15 -4.75 -3.63 -17.98
C TYR A 15 -5.20 -3.05 -16.63
N ILE A 16 -5.35 -3.92 -15.63
CA ILE A 16 -5.78 -3.46 -14.31
C ILE A 16 -4.73 -2.55 -13.69
N LYS A 17 -3.46 -2.90 -13.85
CA LYS A 17 -2.38 -2.06 -13.35
C LYS A 17 -2.43 -0.68 -14.00
N ASN A 18 -2.69 -0.63 -15.29
CA ASN A 18 -2.78 0.65 -15.99
C ASN A 18 -3.95 1.48 -15.49
N MET A 19 -5.05 0.83 -15.14
CA MET A 19 -6.17 1.55 -14.55
C MET A 19 -5.80 2.18 -13.21
N PHE A 20 -5.07 1.42 -12.38
CA PHE A 20 -4.61 1.96 -11.11
C PHE A 20 -3.71 3.18 -11.32
N SER A 21 -2.84 3.14 -12.31
CA SER A 21 -1.90 4.22 -12.52
C SER A 21 -2.57 5.50 -12.97
N LYS A 22 -3.79 5.39 -13.50
CA LYS A 22 -4.54 6.57 -13.93
C LYS A 22 -5.42 7.12 -12.82
N GLU A 23 -5.50 6.43 -11.71
CA GLU A 23 -6.34 6.85 -10.61
C GLU A 23 -5.52 7.70 -9.67
N TYR A 24 -5.69 9.01 -9.75
CA TYR A 24 -4.88 9.92 -8.96
C TYR A 24 -5.01 9.66 -7.46
N ALA A 25 -6.20 9.30 -7.02
CA ALA A 25 -6.42 9.07 -5.59
C ALA A 25 -5.56 7.94 -5.02
N LEU A 26 -5.10 7.02 -5.86
CA LEU A 26 -4.27 5.91 -5.41
C LEU A 26 -2.78 6.19 -5.57
N SER A 27 -2.41 7.29 -6.19
CA SER A 27 -1.00 7.60 -6.41
C SER A 27 -0.33 8.19 -5.17
N VAL A 28 -1.13 8.81 -4.30
CA VAL A 28 -0.64 9.30 -3.02
C VAL A 28 -1.72 9.06 -2.00
N VAL A 29 -1.52 8.08 -1.15
CA VAL A 29 -2.49 7.73 -0.12
C VAL A 29 -1.78 7.61 1.23
N PHE A 30 -2.53 7.84 2.29
CA PHE A 30 -2.06 7.60 3.64
C PHE A 30 -3.02 6.63 4.28
N VAL A 31 -2.50 5.49 4.71
CA VAL A 31 -3.32 4.41 5.23
C VAL A 31 -2.93 4.13 6.66
N LYS A 32 -3.90 4.09 7.55
CA LYS A 32 -3.67 3.79 8.95
C LYS A 32 -4.02 2.34 9.20
N GLY A 33 -3.20 1.65 9.94
CA GLY A 33 -3.48 0.28 10.29
C GLY A 33 -2.47 -0.27 11.26
N GLU A 34 -2.70 -1.51 11.63
CA GLU A 34 -1.83 -2.24 12.54
C GLU A 34 -0.91 -3.13 11.73
N ILE A 35 0.36 -3.12 12.05
CA ILE A 35 1.36 -3.93 11.36
C ILE A 35 1.19 -5.40 11.72
N SER A 36 1.21 -6.24 10.71
CA SER A 36 1.28 -7.68 10.93
C SER A 36 2.17 -8.31 9.86
N ASN A 37 2.68 -9.48 10.17
CA ASN A 37 3.56 -10.22 9.25
C ASN A 37 4.73 -9.40 8.76
N CYS A 38 5.32 -8.62 9.63
CA CYS A 38 6.41 -7.74 9.24
C CYS A 38 7.70 -8.55 9.10
N LYS A 39 8.35 -8.41 7.96
CA LYS A 39 9.59 -9.10 7.67
C LYS A 39 10.60 -8.14 7.06
N TYR A 40 11.73 -8.02 7.74
CA TYR A 40 12.87 -7.29 7.23
C TYR A 40 13.69 -8.26 6.41
N HIS A 41 13.54 -8.18 5.10
CA HIS A 41 14.18 -9.12 4.20
C HIS A 41 15.66 -8.79 4.04
N SER A 42 16.47 -9.82 3.77
CA SER A 42 17.91 -9.61 3.62
C SER A 42 18.26 -8.70 2.46
N SER A 43 17.36 -8.56 1.49
CA SER A 43 17.58 -7.66 0.36
C SER A 43 17.51 -6.19 0.77
N GLY A 44 17.02 -5.90 1.97
CA GLY A 44 16.80 -4.54 2.41
C GLY A 44 15.36 -4.08 2.28
N HIS A 45 14.55 -4.82 1.55
CA HIS A 45 13.12 -4.52 1.45
C HIS A 45 12.40 -4.96 2.70
N ILE A 46 11.32 -4.29 3.03
CA ILE A 46 10.48 -4.67 4.18
C ILE A 46 9.11 -5.05 3.66
N TYR A 47 8.65 -6.22 4.03
CA TYR A 47 7.33 -6.70 3.65
C TYR A 47 6.46 -6.78 4.89
N PHE A 48 5.26 -6.28 4.80
CA PHE A 48 4.35 -6.33 5.94
C PHE A 48 2.92 -6.20 5.45
N SER A 49 1.97 -6.37 6.35
CA SER A 49 0.58 -6.11 6.07
C SER A 49 0.08 -5.06 7.03
N LEU A 50 -0.84 -4.25 6.58
CA LEU A 50 -1.61 -3.37 7.44
C LEU A 50 -2.99 -3.98 7.57
N LYS A 51 -3.53 -3.97 8.77
CA LYS A 51 -4.87 -4.50 8.98
C LYS A 51 -5.67 -3.60 9.89
N ASP A 52 -6.97 -3.68 9.74
CA ASP A 52 -7.89 -3.09 10.69
C ASP A 52 -8.85 -4.21 11.08
N ASP A 53 -9.99 -3.88 11.65
CA ASP A 53 -10.90 -4.91 12.13
C ASP A 53 -11.70 -5.58 11.03
N ARG A 54 -11.51 -5.18 9.78
CA ARG A 54 -12.28 -5.74 8.67
C ARG A 54 -11.43 -6.27 7.53
N SER A 55 -10.28 -5.69 7.30
CA SER A 55 -9.51 -5.97 6.09
C SER A 55 -8.03 -5.90 6.35
N GLN A 56 -7.28 -6.37 5.39
CA GLN A 56 -5.84 -6.18 5.44
C GLN A 56 -5.32 -5.86 4.05
N LEU A 57 -4.17 -5.21 4.03
CA LEU A 57 -3.56 -4.71 2.81
C LEU A 57 -2.10 -5.06 2.82
N THR A 58 -1.64 -5.70 1.76
CA THR A 58 -0.22 -6.04 1.63
C THR A 58 0.58 -4.80 1.33
N CYS A 59 1.72 -4.66 1.98
CA CYS A 59 2.58 -3.50 1.83
C CYS A 59 4.02 -3.94 1.60
N VAL A 60 4.75 -3.09 0.89
CA VAL A 60 6.19 -3.28 0.74
C VAL A 60 6.87 -1.93 0.76
N MET A 61 7.99 -1.85 1.47
CA MET A 61 8.84 -0.67 1.42
C MET A 61 10.17 -1.12 0.82
N PHE A 62 10.47 -0.63 -0.36
CA PHE A 62 11.71 -1.01 -1.02
C PHE A 62 12.90 -0.36 -0.32
N ARG A 63 14.04 -0.99 -0.46
CA ARG A 63 15.25 -0.51 0.18
C ARG A 63 15.53 0.96 -0.13
N GLY A 64 15.28 1.37 -1.36
CA GLY A 64 15.52 2.76 -1.75
C GLY A 64 14.62 3.76 -1.07
N ASP A 65 13.55 3.31 -0.45
CA ASP A 65 12.59 4.19 0.22
C ASP A 65 12.72 4.16 1.74
N ARG A 66 13.74 3.45 2.25
CA ARG A 66 13.90 3.28 3.69
C ARG A 66 14.14 4.59 4.43
N GLY A 67 14.52 5.64 3.70
CA GLY A 67 14.66 6.95 4.33
C GLY A 67 13.37 7.51 4.91
N GLY A 68 12.24 6.97 4.49
CA GLY A 68 10.94 7.38 5.04
C GLY A 68 10.53 6.64 6.29
N LEU A 69 11.42 5.81 6.85
CA LEU A 69 11.15 5.03 8.04
C LEU A 69 12.30 5.26 9.02
N ASP A 70 12.01 5.86 10.16
CA ASP A 70 13.05 6.18 11.12
C ASP A 70 12.89 5.44 12.45
N PHE A 71 12.18 4.33 12.44
CA PHE A 71 12.05 3.49 13.62
C PHE A 71 11.94 2.05 13.15
N ARG A 72 12.07 1.12 14.09
CA ARG A 72 11.94 -0.29 13.73
C ARG A 72 10.50 -0.73 13.91
N MET A 73 9.93 -1.26 12.86
CA MET A 73 8.55 -1.71 12.88
C MET A 73 8.42 -3.06 13.57
N GLU A 74 7.33 -3.21 14.28
CA GLU A 74 7.01 -4.47 14.95
C GLU A 74 5.56 -4.80 14.75
N ASN A 75 5.26 -6.09 14.76
CA ASN A 75 3.88 -6.54 14.65
C ASN A 75 3.07 -6.00 15.82
N GLY A 76 1.85 -5.60 15.53
CA GLY A 76 0.97 -5.05 16.56
C GLY A 76 1.04 -3.54 16.71
N GLN A 77 1.99 -2.92 16.06
CA GLN A 77 2.17 -1.48 16.16
C GLN A 77 1.24 -0.77 15.18
N GLU A 78 0.65 0.32 15.63
CA GLU A 78 -0.23 1.10 14.77
C GLU A 78 0.55 2.22 14.09
N VAL A 79 0.41 2.31 12.77
CA VAL A 79 1.17 3.26 11.97
C VAL A 79 0.29 3.89 10.91
N VAL A 80 0.80 4.96 10.33
CA VAL A 80 0.25 5.53 9.11
C VAL A 80 1.31 5.37 8.04
N VAL A 81 0.92 4.78 6.93
CA VAL A 81 1.83 4.53 5.81
C VAL A 81 1.41 5.39 4.64
N GLY A 82 2.35 6.17 4.15
CA GLY A 82 2.13 6.99 2.96
C GLY A 82 2.81 6.36 1.77
N GLY A 83 2.12 6.34 0.65
CA GLY A 83 2.68 5.77 -0.56
C GLY A 83 1.65 5.69 -1.67
N SER A 84 1.82 4.73 -2.53
CA SER A 84 0.91 4.56 -3.66
C SER A 84 0.42 3.13 -3.71
N ILE A 85 -0.76 2.96 -4.28
CA ILE A 85 -1.32 1.61 -4.46
C ILE A 85 -1.26 1.26 -5.93
N SER A 86 -0.73 0.10 -6.20
CA SER A 86 -0.60 -0.38 -7.57
C SER A 86 -0.72 -1.89 -7.59
N VAL A 87 -0.75 -2.45 -8.78
CA VAL A 87 -0.88 -3.89 -8.96
C VAL A 87 0.50 -4.49 -9.14
N TYR A 88 0.75 -5.55 -8.41
CA TYR A 88 1.92 -6.38 -8.65
C TYR A 88 1.50 -7.39 -9.72
N GLU A 89 1.91 -7.14 -10.94
CA GLU A 89 1.41 -7.87 -12.10
C GLU A 89 1.62 -9.36 -12.01
N ARG A 90 2.77 -9.74 -11.48
CA ARG A 90 3.13 -11.13 -11.46
C ARG A 90 2.13 -11.97 -10.68
N ASP A 91 1.65 -11.44 -9.57
CA ASP A 91 0.73 -12.16 -8.69
C ASP A 91 -0.71 -11.74 -8.87
N GLY A 92 -0.96 -10.69 -9.63
CA GLY A 92 -2.32 -10.21 -9.82
C GLY A 92 -2.92 -9.64 -8.56
N LYS A 93 -2.11 -9.03 -7.71
CA LYS A 93 -2.57 -8.46 -6.45
C LYS A 93 -2.22 -6.99 -6.39
N TYR A 94 -3.07 -6.21 -5.74
CA TYR A 94 -2.68 -4.83 -5.48
C TYR A 94 -2.01 -4.76 -4.12
N GLN A 95 -1.15 -3.78 -3.98
CA GLN A 95 -0.45 -3.59 -2.71
C GLN A 95 -0.04 -2.14 -2.57
N LEU A 96 0.30 -1.78 -1.34
CA LEU A 96 0.73 -0.43 -1.00
C LEU A 96 2.25 -0.38 -1.06
N TYR A 97 2.76 0.49 -1.90
CA TYR A 97 4.19 0.71 -2.01
C TYR A 97 4.54 1.87 -1.10
N ALA A 98 5.10 1.54 0.06
CA ALA A 98 5.30 2.51 1.13
C ALA A 98 6.48 3.43 0.84
N LYS A 99 6.27 4.72 1.07
CA LYS A 99 7.33 5.72 0.95
C LYS A 99 7.66 6.36 2.29
N LYS A 100 6.68 6.38 3.18
CA LYS A 100 6.86 6.97 4.50
C LYS A 100 6.00 6.23 5.49
N ILE A 101 6.56 5.93 6.65
CA ILE A 101 5.83 5.23 7.71
C ILE A 101 6.08 5.96 9.01
N VAL A 102 5.02 6.31 9.71
CA VAL A 102 5.14 6.98 11.01
C VAL A 102 4.26 6.27 12.02
N PRO A 103 4.69 6.22 13.28
CA PRO A 103 3.86 5.58 14.31
C PRO A 103 2.73 6.49 14.71
N VAL A 104 1.64 5.88 15.13
CA VAL A 104 0.50 6.60 15.66
C VAL A 104 0.65 6.67 17.17
N GLY A 105 0.26 7.79 17.74
CA GLY A 105 0.23 7.88 19.20
C GLY A 105 1.47 8.44 19.84
N ASP A 106 2.42 8.87 19.04
CA ASP A 106 3.65 9.45 19.57
C ASP A 106 3.48 10.88 20.01
N GLY A 107 2.31 11.43 19.83
CA GLY A 107 2.05 12.78 20.28
C GLY A 107 2.52 13.86 19.35
N HIS A 108 3.48 13.60 18.53
CA HIS A 108 3.95 14.60 17.58
C HIS A 108 3.48 14.34 16.16
N LEU A 109 2.74 13.28 15.97
CA LEU A 109 2.19 13.00 14.67
C LEU A 109 0.91 13.79 14.50
N GLN A 110 0.86 14.56 13.44
CA GLN A 110 -0.33 15.29 13.09
C GLN A 110 -1.04 14.53 12.01
N GLU A 111 -2.15 13.95 12.34
CA GLU A 111 -2.92 13.22 11.33
C GLU A 111 -3.53 14.22 10.38
N PRO A 112 -3.52 13.93 9.10
CA PRO A 112 -4.13 14.82 8.12
C PRO A 112 -5.62 14.93 8.41
N VAL A 113 -6.13 16.11 8.25
CA VAL A 113 -7.55 16.34 8.49
C VAL A 113 -8.40 15.42 7.64
N SER A 114 -8.01 15.24 6.43
CA SER A 114 -8.77 14.44 5.49
C SER A 114 -8.71 12.96 5.79
N TYR A 115 -7.89 12.58 6.74
CA TYR A 115 -7.73 11.20 7.05
C TYR A 115 -9.02 10.53 7.50
N THR A 116 -9.90 11.27 8.13
CA THR A 116 -11.05 10.66 8.75
C THR A 116 -11.98 10.01 7.77
N HIS A 117 -11.95 10.41 6.53
CA HIS A 117 -12.96 9.90 5.65
C HIS A 117 -12.52 9.87 4.24
N LEU A 118 -11.76 8.92 3.93
CA LEU A 118 -11.32 8.77 2.58
C LEU A 118 -12.43 8.17 1.75
N THR A 119 -12.88 8.92 0.76
CA THR A 119 -13.82 8.38 -0.19
C THR A 119 -13.11 8.26 -1.49
N LEU A 120 -12.96 7.07 -1.94
CA LEU A 120 -12.36 6.86 -3.25
C LEU A 120 -13.42 7.00 -4.31
N PRO A 121 -13.05 7.51 -5.46
CA PRO A 121 -14.03 7.77 -6.50
C PRO A 121 -14.59 6.52 -7.15
N THR A 122 -14.20 5.40 -6.70
CA THR A 122 -14.69 4.16 -7.27
C THR A 122 -16.12 3.85 -6.90
N THR A 123 -16.65 4.50 -5.94
CA THR A 123 -18.02 4.22 -5.60
C THR A 123 -19.00 5.10 -6.31
#